data_463ea8d02881469af7d08a89d1a79391
#
_entry.id   463ea8d02881469af7d08a89d1a79391
#
_cell.length_a   1.000
_cell.length_b   1.000
_cell.length_c   1.000
_cell.angle_alpha   90.00
_cell.angle_beta   90.00
_cell.angle_gamma   90.00
#
_symmetry.space_group_name_H-M   'P 1'
#
loop_
_entity.id
_entity.type
_entity.pdbx_description
1 polymer ?
#
loop_
_entity_poly.entity_id
_entity_poly.type
_entity_poly.pdbx_seq_one_letter_code
_entity_poly.pdbx_strand_id
1 'polypeptide(L)'
;MGTHRLSFDFERDIDRSGSDSLKHDGRQSVFGRADVIPLWVADMDFRPPASVQRALERMTAHGVYGYFGDDRPCRDAIAWWMKTRHGWDVPQGGVFFTHGLVNGAALCIDAFTRPGDGVVLTTPVYHAFARIIRASGRTLVECPLAIED
;
A
#
# COMPACT_ATOMS: atom_id res chain seq x y z
N MET A 1 35.33 6.02 2.21
CA MET A 1 34.04 5.32 2.32
C MET A 1 33.39 5.36 0.94
N GLY A 2 33.46 4.27 0.19
CA GLY A 2 32.88 4.21 -1.16
C GLY A 2 31.36 4.21 -1.06
N THR A 3 30.73 5.18 -1.70
CA THR A 3 29.30 5.20 -1.94
C THR A 3 28.95 4.04 -2.85
N HIS A 4 28.52 2.90 -2.29
CA HIS A 4 27.87 1.86 -3.07
C HIS A 4 26.61 2.47 -3.69
N ARG A 5 26.72 2.92 -4.94
CA ARG A 5 25.53 3.25 -5.75
C ARG A 5 24.71 1.96 -5.85
N LEU A 6 23.56 1.94 -5.23
CA LEU A 6 22.59 0.88 -5.43
C LEU A 6 22.21 0.92 -6.92
N SER A 7 22.64 -0.07 -7.68
CA SER A 7 22.21 -0.21 -9.07
C SER A 7 20.86 -0.93 -9.07
N PHE A 8 19.86 -0.28 -9.62
CA PHE A 8 18.56 -0.89 -9.89
C PHE A 8 18.49 -1.20 -11.38
N ASP A 9 18.04 -2.38 -11.73
CA ASP A 9 17.79 -2.79 -13.10
C ASP A 9 16.30 -2.64 -13.40
N PHE A 10 15.91 -1.51 -13.95
CA PHE A 10 14.54 -1.20 -14.36
C PHE A 10 14.23 -1.59 -15.80
N GLU A 11 15.25 -2.00 -16.56
CA GLU A 11 15.10 -2.42 -17.95
C GLU A 11 14.81 -3.92 -18.10
N ARG A 12 15.04 -4.66 -17.02
CA ARG A 12 14.84 -6.10 -17.03
C ARG A 12 13.35 -6.42 -16.95
N ASP A 13 12.84 -7.05 -17.99
CA ASP A 13 11.51 -7.66 -17.96
C ASP A 13 11.50 -8.89 -17.04
N ILE A 14 10.51 -8.94 -16.15
CA ILE A 14 10.30 -10.02 -15.20
C ILE A 14 8.97 -10.68 -15.52
N ASP A 15 9.02 -11.88 -16.07
CA ASP A 15 7.81 -12.67 -16.29
C ASP A 15 7.16 -13.02 -14.93
N ARG A 16 5.93 -12.58 -14.74
CA ARG A 16 5.13 -12.81 -13.55
C ARG A 16 3.97 -13.80 -13.80
N SER A 17 3.95 -14.44 -14.97
CA SER A 17 2.95 -15.44 -15.30
C SER A 17 3.12 -16.67 -14.42
N GLY A 18 2.02 -17.19 -13.89
CA GLY A 18 2.05 -18.37 -13.02
C GLY A 18 2.63 -18.12 -11.63
N SER A 19 2.69 -16.86 -11.20
CA SER A 19 3.17 -16.46 -9.85
C SER A 19 2.04 -16.14 -8.87
N ASP A 20 0.80 -16.49 -9.19
CA ASP A 20 -0.40 -16.10 -8.47
C ASP A 20 -0.61 -14.56 -8.41
N SER A 21 0.00 -13.85 -9.35
CA SER A 21 -0.16 -12.41 -9.47
C SER A 21 -1.57 -12.05 -9.93
N LEU A 22 -2.34 -11.39 -9.08
CA LEU A 22 -3.66 -10.88 -9.48
C LEU A 22 -3.58 -10.05 -10.78
N LYS A 23 -2.55 -9.19 -10.89
CA LYS A 23 -2.34 -8.32 -12.04
C LYS A 23 -2.15 -9.10 -13.34
N HIS A 24 -1.33 -10.15 -13.32
CA HIS A 24 -0.96 -10.93 -14.51
C HIS A 24 -1.86 -12.14 -14.71
N ASP A 25 -2.05 -12.97 -13.69
CA ASP A 25 -2.77 -14.23 -13.80
C ASP A 25 -4.30 -14.03 -13.78
N GLY A 26 -4.76 -12.92 -13.17
CA GLY A 26 -6.18 -12.57 -13.13
C GLY A 26 -6.78 -12.03 -14.44
N ARG A 27 -5.97 -11.79 -15.49
CA ARG A 27 -6.43 -11.17 -16.74
C ARG A 27 -7.59 -11.92 -17.39
N GLN A 28 -7.48 -13.24 -17.52
CA GLN A 28 -8.51 -14.05 -18.14
C GLN A 28 -9.84 -13.98 -17.39
N SER A 29 -9.81 -14.04 -16.07
CA SER A 29 -11.03 -14.02 -15.25
C SER A 29 -11.71 -12.66 -15.20
N VAL A 30 -10.92 -11.57 -15.26
CA VAL A 30 -11.45 -10.20 -15.14
C VAL A 30 -11.86 -9.62 -16.48
N PHE A 31 -11.07 -9.86 -17.54
CA PHE A 31 -11.27 -9.24 -18.86
C PHE A 31 -11.73 -10.23 -19.95
N GLY A 32 -11.85 -11.51 -19.63
CA GLY A 32 -12.17 -12.55 -20.61
C GLY A 32 -11.02 -12.85 -21.59
N ARG A 33 -9.85 -12.26 -21.41
CA ARG A 33 -8.68 -12.39 -22.30
C ARG A 33 -7.39 -12.38 -21.46
N ALA A 34 -6.45 -13.26 -21.78
CA ALA A 34 -5.14 -13.34 -21.13
C ALA A 34 -4.05 -12.49 -21.82
N ASP A 35 -4.28 -12.08 -23.06
CA ASP A 35 -3.31 -11.41 -23.95
C ASP A 35 -3.33 -9.87 -23.84
N VAL A 36 -4.00 -9.32 -22.84
CA VAL A 36 -4.05 -7.88 -22.60
C VAL A 36 -2.85 -7.42 -21.75
N ILE A 37 -2.39 -6.18 -21.97
CA ILE A 37 -1.38 -5.53 -21.12
C ILE A 37 -2.06 -5.12 -19.80
N PRO A 38 -1.61 -5.64 -18.65
CA PRO A 38 -2.29 -5.39 -17.37
C PRO A 38 -1.86 -4.06 -16.76
N LEU A 39 -2.73 -3.06 -16.80
CA LEU A 39 -2.52 -1.74 -16.16
C LEU A 39 -3.55 -1.43 -15.05
N TRP A 40 -4.23 -2.45 -14.55
CA TRP A 40 -5.37 -2.31 -13.63
C TRP A 40 -5.06 -2.49 -12.15
N VAL A 41 -3.91 -3.09 -11.82
CA VAL A 41 -3.40 -3.21 -10.46
C VAL A 41 -2.11 -2.39 -10.34
N ALA A 42 -2.03 -1.54 -9.33
CA ALA A 42 -0.91 -0.61 -9.14
C ALA A 42 0.28 -1.24 -8.40
N ASP A 43 0.53 -2.52 -8.56
CA ASP A 43 1.77 -3.15 -8.11
C ASP A 43 2.87 -3.01 -9.17
N MET A 44 4.11 -2.83 -8.72
CA MET A 44 5.25 -2.65 -9.61
C MET A 44 5.79 -4.00 -10.09
N ASP A 45 6.26 -4.02 -11.35
CA ASP A 45 6.87 -5.20 -11.97
C ASP A 45 8.40 -5.23 -11.82
N PHE A 46 8.92 -4.44 -10.88
CA PHE A 46 10.34 -4.35 -10.56
C PHE A 46 10.68 -5.10 -9.27
N ARG A 47 11.92 -5.61 -9.20
CA ARG A 47 12.43 -6.17 -7.95
C ARG A 47 12.54 -5.10 -6.88
N PRO A 48 12.26 -5.43 -5.61
CA PRO A 48 12.48 -4.50 -4.51
C PRO A 48 14.00 -4.24 -4.33
N PRO A 49 14.36 -3.16 -3.62
CA PRO A 49 15.75 -2.92 -3.24
C PRO A 49 16.38 -4.14 -2.57
N ALA A 50 17.66 -4.38 -2.86
CA ALA A 50 18.38 -5.54 -2.32
C ALA A 50 18.37 -5.62 -0.77
N SER A 51 18.23 -4.48 -0.09
CA SER A 51 18.07 -4.44 1.38
C SER A 51 16.77 -5.08 1.85
N VAL A 52 15.68 -4.86 1.11
CA VAL A 52 14.36 -5.48 1.39
C VAL A 52 14.45 -6.98 1.13
N GLN A 53 15.00 -7.39 -0.03
CA GLN A 53 15.16 -8.78 -0.38
C GLN A 53 15.95 -9.53 0.70
N ARG A 54 17.12 -9.01 1.10
CA ARG A 54 17.93 -9.62 2.18
C ARG A 54 17.21 -9.70 3.53
N ALA A 55 16.35 -8.74 3.84
CA ALA A 55 15.58 -8.78 5.08
C ALA A 55 14.56 -9.92 5.07
N LEU A 56 13.87 -10.14 3.95
CA LEU A 56 12.94 -11.25 3.76
C LEU A 56 13.66 -12.60 3.77
N GLU A 57 14.81 -12.71 3.09
CA GLU A 57 15.64 -13.93 3.07
C GLU A 57 16.09 -14.34 4.47
N ARG A 58 16.52 -13.39 5.30
CA ARG A 58 16.89 -13.69 6.71
C ARG A 58 15.69 -14.21 7.50
N MET A 59 14.50 -13.65 7.29
CA MET A 59 13.30 -14.09 8.00
C MET A 59 12.87 -15.50 7.56
N THR A 60 12.90 -15.78 6.26
CA THR A 60 12.58 -17.11 5.74
C THR A 60 13.61 -18.16 6.15
N ALA A 61 14.90 -17.81 6.17
CA ALA A 61 15.96 -18.70 6.66
C ALA A 61 15.84 -19.00 8.15
N HIS A 62 15.34 -18.08 8.96
CA HIS A 62 15.04 -18.33 10.37
C HIS A 62 13.93 -19.37 10.56
N GLY A 63 12.88 -19.33 9.72
CA GLY A 63 11.86 -20.37 9.61
C GLY A 63 10.87 -20.50 10.78
N VAL A 64 11.00 -19.68 11.83
CA VAL A 64 10.05 -19.66 12.96
C VAL A 64 9.35 -18.31 13.01
N TYR A 65 8.03 -18.32 12.81
CA TYR A 65 7.19 -17.13 12.69
C TYR A 65 6.28 -17.01 13.92
N GLY A 66 6.75 -16.30 14.94
CA GLY A 66 6.01 -16.05 16.16
C GLY A 66 5.54 -14.61 16.28
N TYR A 67 5.04 -14.25 17.45
CA TYR A 67 4.76 -12.86 17.77
C TYR A 67 6.07 -12.07 17.84
N PHE A 68 6.10 -10.89 17.20
CA PHE A 68 7.24 -9.97 17.36
C PHE A 68 7.14 -9.22 18.69
N GLY A 69 8.29 -8.97 19.32
CA GLY A 69 8.33 -8.35 20.65
C GLY A 69 8.63 -6.86 20.65
N ASP A 70 9.22 -6.33 19.57
CA ASP A 70 9.69 -4.95 19.53
C ASP A 70 9.45 -4.32 18.14
N ASP A 71 8.55 -3.36 18.07
CA ASP A 71 8.22 -2.63 16.85
C ASP A 71 8.94 -1.26 16.76
N ARG A 72 9.73 -0.88 17.78
CA ARG A 72 10.45 0.40 17.81
C ARG A 72 11.30 0.64 16.57
N PRO A 73 12.11 -0.31 16.08
CA PRO A 73 12.91 -0.08 14.88
C PRO A 73 12.08 0.32 13.65
N CYS A 74 10.88 -0.23 13.52
CA CYS A 74 9.96 0.13 12.43
C CYS A 74 9.37 1.54 12.65
N ARG A 75 8.95 1.86 13.88
CA ARG A 75 8.42 3.20 14.22
C ARG A 75 9.47 4.28 14.04
N ASP A 76 10.71 4.01 14.43
CA ASP A 76 11.84 4.93 14.26
C ASP A 76 12.13 5.18 12.77
N ALA A 77 12.08 4.14 11.95
CA ALA A 77 12.27 4.26 10.51
C ALA A 77 11.14 5.09 9.86
N ILE A 78 9.89 4.91 10.31
CA ILE A 78 8.73 5.70 9.86
C ILE A 78 8.91 7.17 10.28
N ALA A 79 9.22 7.44 11.54
CA ALA A 79 9.42 8.80 12.04
C ALA A 79 10.57 9.50 11.30
N TRP A 80 11.69 8.81 11.10
CA TRP A 80 12.81 9.31 10.31
C TRP A 80 12.39 9.65 8.87
N TRP A 81 11.65 8.76 8.21
CA TRP A 81 11.19 8.99 6.83
C TRP A 81 10.27 10.19 6.76
N MET A 82 9.28 10.27 7.66
CA MET A 82 8.33 11.39 7.69
C MET A 82 9.02 12.71 7.93
N LYS A 83 9.98 12.75 8.87
CA LYS A 83 10.77 13.96 9.14
C LYS A 83 11.63 14.37 7.97
N THR A 84 12.39 13.42 7.39
CA THR A 84 13.39 13.75 6.36
C THR A 84 12.80 14.01 4.99
N ARG A 85 11.66 13.38 4.66
CA ARG A 85 11.04 13.48 3.34
C ARG A 85 9.87 14.45 3.27
N HIS A 86 9.20 14.66 4.40
CA HIS A 86 7.97 15.46 4.45
C HIS A 86 8.02 16.60 5.46
N GLY A 87 9.12 16.76 6.23
CA GLY A 87 9.23 17.77 7.27
C GLY A 87 8.26 17.58 8.44
N TRP A 88 7.64 16.40 8.54
CA TRP A 88 6.62 16.12 9.53
C TRP A 88 7.20 15.34 10.72
N ASP A 89 7.10 15.93 11.92
CA ASP A 89 7.47 15.29 13.17
C ASP A 89 6.32 14.41 13.66
N VAL A 90 6.45 13.09 13.47
CA VAL A 90 5.47 12.11 13.94
C VAL A 90 5.93 11.57 15.29
N PRO A 91 5.14 11.74 16.38
CA PRO A 91 5.45 11.14 17.66
C PRO A 91 5.36 9.60 17.55
N GLN A 92 6.29 8.88 18.19
CA GLN A 92 6.32 7.41 18.14
C GLN A 92 5.01 6.77 18.60
N GLY A 93 4.34 7.33 19.62
CA GLY A 93 3.04 6.89 20.10
C GLY A 93 1.88 7.17 19.13
N GLY A 94 2.09 7.95 18.06
CA GLY A 94 1.09 8.27 17.05
C GLY A 94 1.07 7.30 15.85
N VAL A 95 1.94 6.28 15.84
CA VAL A 95 2.01 5.30 14.75
C VAL A 95 1.24 4.04 15.15
N PHE A 96 0.27 3.66 14.35
CA PHE A 96 -0.51 2.43 14.52
C PHE A 96 -0.39 1.57 13.27
N PHE A 97 -0.22 0.26 13.45
CA PHE A 97 -0.14 -0.69 12.35
C PHE A 97 -1.50 -1.29 12.05
N THR A 98 -1.84 -1.36 10.77
CA THR A 98 -3.07 -1.99 10.26
C THR A 98 -2.76 -2.92 9.11
N HIS A 99 -3.67 -3.84 8.80
CA HIS A 99 -3.55 -4.75 7.66
C HIS A 99 -3.90 -4.03 6.34
N GLY A 100 -3.05 -3.08 5.95
CA GLY A 100 -3.22 -2.25 4.75
C GLY A 100 -4.01 -0.96 5.00
N LEU A 101 -3.80 0.04 4.13
CA LEU A 101 -4.39 1.38 4.26
C LEU A 101 -5.91 1.40 4.13
N VAL A 102 -6.49 0.55 3.29
CA VAL A 102 -7.95 0.48 3.14
C VAL A 102 -8.60 0.02 4.44
N ASN A 103 -8.00 -0.98 5.12
CA ASN A 103 -8.44 -1.40 6.45
C ASN A 103 -8.25 -0.28 7.49
N GLY A 104 -7.09 0.39 7.49
CA GLY A 104 -6.84 1.53 8.37
C GLY A 104 -7.86 2.65 8.19
N ALA A 105 -8.20 3.01 6.95
CA ALA A 105 -9.23 3.99 6.66
C ALA A 105 -10.62 3.55 7.13
N ALA A 106 -10.97 2.28 6.98
CA ALA A 106 -12.24 1.74 7.50
C ALA A 106 -12.32 1.84 9.03
N LEU A 107 -11.23 1.50 9.73
CA LEU A 107 -11.16 1.65 11.19
C LEU A 107 -11.29 3.11 11.64
N CYS A 108 -10.69 4.06 10.90
CA CYS A 108 -10.87 5.49 11.18
C CYS A 108 -12.33 5.93 10.97
N ILE A 109 -12.97 5.49 9.88
CA ILE A 109 -14.38 5.78 9.62
C ILE A 109 -15.24 5.27 10.80
N ASP A 110 -15.01 4.05 11.24
CA ASP A 110 -15.78 3.48 12.36
C ASP A 110 -15.51 4.19 13.69
N ALA A 111 -14.27 4.59 13.95
CA ALA A 111 -13.89 5.25 15.19
C ALA A 111 -14.42 6.69 15.31
N PHE A 112 -14.49 7.42 14.20
CA PHE A 112 -14.76 8.86 14.21
C PHE A 112 -16.13 9.25 13.67
N THR A 113 -16.94 8.29 13.18
CA THR A 113 -18.26 8.54 12.62
C THR A 113 -19.28 7.53 13.11
N ARG A 114 -20.57 7.82 12.87
CA ARG A 114 -21.72 6.94 13.16
C ARG A 114 -22.36 6.48 11.86
N PRO A 115 -23.09 5.35 11.85
CA PRO A 115 -23.92 4.99 10.69
C PRO A 115 -24.84 6.14 10.27
N GLY A 116 -24.86 6.42 8.95
CA GLY A 116 -25.61 7.54 8.37
C GLY A 116 -24.84 8.86 8.25
N ASP A 117 -23.73 9.04 8.95
CA ASP A 117 -22.89 10.25 8.81
C ASP A 117 -22.30 10.35 7.40
N GLY A 118 -22.13 11.60 6.95
CA GLY A 118 -21.47 11.91 5.68
C GLY A 118 -19.94 11.79 5.80
N VAL A 119 -19.34 11.06 4.86
CA VAL A 119 -17.87 11.01 4.70
C VAL A 119 -17.51 11.61 3.36
N VAL A 120 -16.74 12.69 3.39
CA VAL A 120 -16.29 13.39 2.17
C VAL A 120 -15.19 12.61 1.47
N LEU A 121 -15.30 12.50 0.16
CA LEU A 121 -14.32 11.86 -0.69
C LEU A 121 -14.10 12.72 -1.95
N THR A 122 -12.85 13.16 -2.17
CA THR A 122 -12.50 13.85 -3.41
C THR A 122 -12.47 12.85 -4.57
N THR A 123 -13.11 13.20 -5.69
CA THR A 123 -13.24 12.33 -6.87
C THR A 123 -12.68 13.02 -8.12
N PRO A 124 -12.07 12.29 -9.08
CA PRO A 124 -11.88 10.83 -9.09
C PRO A 124 -10.78 10.37 -8.13
N VAL A 125 -10.96 9.18 -7.53
CA VAL A 125 -10.04 8.60 -6.56
C VAL A 125 -10.12 7.06 -6.60
N TYR A 126 -9.21 6.39 -5.92
CA TYR A 126 -9.21 4.94 -5.80
C TYR A 126 -10.56 4.43 -5.25
N HIS A 127 -11.22 3.61 -6.05
CA HIS A 127 -12.61 3.15 -5.83
C HIS A 127 -12.84 2.42 -4.50
N ALA A 128 -11.78 1.82 -3.90
CA ALA A 128 -11.90 1.11 -2.65
C ALA A 128 -12.35 2.03 -1.49
N PHE A 129 -12.00 3.32 -1.51
CA PHE A 129 -12.44 4.26 -0.47
C PHE A 129 -13.96 4.48 -0.51
N ALA A 130 -14.55 4.67 -1.68
CA ALA A 130 -16.00 4.76 -1.82
C ALA A 130 -16.70 3.48 -1.32
N ARG A 131 -16.09 2.31 -1.61
CA ARG A 131 -16.62 1.01 -1.19
C ARG A 131 -16.65 0.86 0.32
N ILE A 132 -15.56 1.21 1.04
CA ILE A 132 -15.53 1.09 2.50
C ILE A 132 -16.49 2.06 3.19
N ILE A 133 -16.65 3.29 2.68
CA ILE A 133 -17.62 4.26 3.20
C ILE A 133 -19.04 3.68 3.15
N ARG A 134 -19.44 3.14 2.01
CA ARG A 134 -20.77 2.53 1.85
C ARG A 134 -20.92 1.26 2.67
N ALA A 135 -19.89 0.40 2.70
CA ALA A 135 -19.91 -0.86 3.44
C ALA A 135 -20.03 -0.67 4.96
N SER A 136 -19.51 0.45 5.48
CA SER A 136 -19.63 0.81 6.90
C SER A 136 -20.94 1.56 7.22
N GLY A 137 -21.88 1.62 6.28
CA GLY A 137 -23.20 2.26 6.51
C GLY A 137 -23.13 3.80 6.58
N ARG A 138 -22.07 4.41 6.04
CA ARG A 138 -21.93 5.87 5.97
C ARG A 138 -22.35 6.38 4.60
N THR A 139 -22.73 7.66 4.55
CA THR A 139 -23.12 8.32 3.32
C THR A 139 -21.88 8.85 2.61
N LEU A 140 -21.66 8.43 1.36
CA LEU A 140 -20.60 8.98 0.54
C LEU A 140 -20.98 10.40 0.09
N VAL A 141 -20.17 11.40 0.45
CA VAL A 141 -20.29 12.79 -0.01
C VAL A 141 -19.16 13.05 -1.00
N GLU A 142 -19.47 13.10 -2.27
CA GLU A 142 -18.47 13.34 -3.32
C GLU A 142 -18.12 14.82 -3.41
N CYS A 143 -16.81 15.10 -3.49
CA CYS A 143 -16.25 16.42 -3.75
C CYS A 143 -15.41 16.33 -5.02
N PRO A 144 -16.00 16.59 -6.21
CA PRO A 144 -15.29 16.50 -7.48
C PRO A 144 -14.12 17.48 -7.57
N LEU A 145 -12.97 17.00 -8.04
CA LEU A 145 -11.83 17.85 -8.39
C LEU A 145 -12.13 18.59 -9.69
N ALA A 146 -11.83 19.87 -9.71
CA ALA A 146 -11.87 20.67 -10.93
C ALA A 146 -10.49 20.63 -11.61
N ILE A 147 -10.49 20.58 -12.93
CA ILE A 147 -9.30 20.83 -13.74
C ILE A 147 -9.37 22.29 -14.13
N GLU A 148 -8.40 23.08 -13.69
CA GLU A 148 -8.21 24.45 -14.17
C GLU A 148 -7.33 24.39 -15.42
N ASP A 149 -7.75 25.07 -16.50
CA ASP A 149 -7.03 25.16 -17.77
C ASP A 149 -5.77 26.03 -17.65
#